data_c15e02600a3c2f77a854a3a983e0fd47
#
_entry.id   c15e02600a3c2f77a854a3a983e0fd47
#
_cell.length_a   1.000
_cell.length_b   1.000
_cell.length_c   1.000
_cell.angle_alpha   90.00
_cell.angle_beta   90.00
_cell.angle_gamma   90.00
#
_symmetry.space_group_name_H-M   'P 1'
#
loop_
_entity.id
_entity.type
_entity.pdbx_description
1 polymer ?
#
loop_
_entity_poly.entity_id
_entity_poly.type
_entity_poly.pdbx_seq_one_letter_code
_entity_poly.pdbx_strand_id
1 'polypeptide(L)'
;MIEFRTLDTSDQSVLWGWLHIALWDPPPAGLRPREVLHDPGVRIYAEGWGRPGDLGIVAVVNGVDAGACWMRVLPEGVGLASIDDTTPQLGIALEPCYQHRGLGEPLMREALGRAWQAGHEKVSLTVHPENPAIPLYERCGFGKVE
;
A
#
# COMPACT_ATOMS: atom_id res chain seq x y z
N MET A 1 10.48 -3.73 -18.51
CA MET A 1 9.26 -4.55 -18.34
C MET A 1 8.99 -4.75 -16.87
N ILE A 2 7.74 -4.60 -16.46
CA ILE A 2 7.35 -4.78 -15.07
C ILE A 2 6.83 -6.21 -14.84
N GLU A 3 7.27 -6.84 -13.76
CA GLU A 3 6.78 -8.13 -13.32
C GLU A 3 6.29 -7.99 -11.88
N PHE A 4 5.50 -8.97 -11.43
CA PHE A 4 4.95 -8.94 -10.07
C PHE A 4 5.28 -10.25 -9.37
N ARG A 5 5.69 -10.15 -8.11
CA ARG A 5 5.88 -11.32 -7.26
C ARG A 5 5.12 -11.13 -5.95
N THR A 6 4.84 -12.22 -5.27
CA THR A 6 4.17 -12.16 -3.98
C THR A 6 5.09 -11.52 -2.94
N LEU A 7 4.51 -10.65 -2.11
CA LEU A 7 5.18 -10.10 -0.94
C LEU A 7 5.09 -11.16 0.17
N ASP A 8 6.22 -11.70 0.59
CA ASP A 8 6.24 -12.77 1.58
C ASP A 8 6.94 -12.36 2.87
N THR A 9 7.04 -13.30 3.81
CA THR A 9 7.60 -13.00 5.15
C THR A 9 9.06 -12.55 5.09
N SER A 10 9.80 -12.96 4.08
CA SER A 10 11.21 -12.55 3.92
C SER A 10 11.35 -11.08 3.53
N ASP A 11 10.26 -10.44 3.11
CA ASP A 11 10.24 -9.03 2.74
C ASP A 11 9.98 -8.09 3.92
N GLN A 12 9.84 -8.61 5.14
CA GLN A 12 9.46 -7.78 6.29
C GLN A 12 10.38 -6.57 6.46
N SER A 13 11.67 -6.74 6.33
CA SER A 13 12.61 -5.64 6.57
C SER A 13 12.46 -4.52 5.53
N VAL A 14 12.23 -4.89 4.28
CA VAL A 14 12.07 -3.91 3.19
C VAL A 14 10.67 -3.28 3.23
N LEU A 15 9.68 -4.03 3.74
CA LEU A 15 8.32 -3.51 3.85
C LEU A 15 8.23 -2.31 4.78
N TRP A 16 9.03 -2.26 5.84
CA TRP A 16 9.06 -1.08 6.71
C TRP A 16 9.44 0.18 5.92
N GLY A 17 10.41 0.07 5.01
CA GLY A 17 10.80 1.19 4.16
C GLY A 17 9.69 1.62 3.21
N TRP A 18 8.97 0.66 2.65
CA TRP A 18 7.84 0.96 1.76
C TRP A 18 6.69 1.60 2.52
N LEU A 19 6.40 1.12 3.73
CA LEU A 19 5.39 1.76 4.56
C LEU A 19 5.78 3.22 4.86
N HIS A 20 7.05 3.46 5.16
CA HIS A 20 7.55 4.80 5.40
C HIS A 20 7.32 5.72 4.19
N ILE A 21 7.60 5.24 2.99
CA ILE A 21 7.37 5.99 1.75
C ILE A 21 5.87 6.27 1.56
N ALA A 22 5.02 5.31 1.92
CA ALA A 22 3.57 5.46 1.75
C ALA A 22 2.97 6.54 2.66
N LEU A 23 3.69 6.94 3.71
CA LEU A 23 3.25 8.00 4.63
C LEU A 23 3.63 9.37 4.07
N TRP A 24 3.06 9.70 2.93
CA TRP A 24 3.38 10.91 2.17
C TRP A 24 2.71 12.15 2.78
N ASP A 25 3.49 13.22 2.92
CA ASP A 25 2.99 14.57 3.24
C ASP A 25 3.37 15.52 2.11
N PRO A 26 2.59 16.60 1.88
CA PRO A 26 2.92 17.53 0.80
C PRO A 26 4.21 18.29 1.08
N PRO A 27 4.96 18.66 0.02
CA PRO A 27 6.13 19.50 0.20
C PRO A 27 5.76 20.82 0.88
N PRO A 28 6.65 21.42 1.70
CA PRO A 28 8.06 21.02 1.88
C PRO A 28 8.30 19.96 2.98
N ALA A 29 7.24 19.44 3.60
CA ALA A 29 7.38 18.51 4.72
C ALA A 29 8.13 17.22 4.34
N GLY A 30 7.82 16.66 3.14
CA GLY A 30 8.46 15.45 2.68
C GLY A 30 8.11 14.24 3.52
N LEU A 31 9.03 13.27 3.62
CA LEU A 31 8.80 12.07 4.41
C LEU A 31 8.88 12.39 5.90
N ARG A 32 8.03 11.73 6.67
CA ARG A 32 8.05 11.84 8.13
C ARG A 32 9.31 11.19 8.69
N PRO A 33 9.73 11.56 9.93
CA PRO A 33 10.85 10.84 10.58
C PRO A 33 10.55 9.35 10.66
N ARG A 34 11.60 8.52 10.58
CA ARG A 34 11.41 7.07 10.62
C ARG A 34 10.81 6.58 11.94
N GLU A 35 10.91 7.36 12.98
CA GLU A 35 10.30 7.04 14.30
C GLU A 35 8.79 6.86 14.20
N VAL A 36 8.14 7.42 13.18
CA VAL A 36 6.70 7.23 12.96
C VAL A 36 6.35 5.75 12.81
N LEU A 37 7.29 4.92 12.36
CA LEU A 37 7.06 3.49 12.19
C LEU A 37 6.89 2.76 13.53
N HIS A 38 7.21 3.40 14.66
CA HIS A 38 6.98 2.83 15.97
C HIS A 38 5.58 3.14 16.52
N ASP A 39 4.84 4.05 15.85
CA ASP A 39 3.49 4.38 16.25
C ASP A 39 2.57 3.17 16.02
N PRO A 40 1.83 2.71 17.05
CA PRO A 40 0.95 1.54 16.87
C PRO A 40 -0.05 1.68 15.73
N GLY A 41 -0.56 2.90 15.49
CA GLY A 41 -1.50 3.15 14.41
C GLY A 41 -0.87 3.08 13.02
N VAL A 42 0.44 3.11 12.92
CA VAL A 42 1.18 3.01 11.66
C VAL A 42 1.72 1.60 11.47
N ARG A 43 2.37 1.05 12.49
CA ARG A 43 3.04 -0.24 12.35
C ARG A 43 2.08 -1.40 12.08
N ILE A 44 0.80 -1.24 12.44
CA ILE A 44 -0.21 -2.30 12.21
C ILE A 44 -0.36 -2.66 10.74
N TYR A 45 0.04 -1.77 9.83
CA TYR A 45 -0.07 -2.01 8.39
C TYR A 45 1.02 -2.94 7.85
N ALA A 46 2.08 -3.19 8.62
CA ALA A 46 3.22 -3.96 8.13
C ALA A 46 3.77 -4.98 9.12
N GLU A 47 3.54 -4.79 10.44
CA GLU A 47 4.19 -5.64 11.43
C GLU A 47 3.74 -7.10 11.32
N GLY A 48 4.70 -8.00 11.49
CA GLY A 48 4.41 -9.43 11.45
C GLY A 48 3.81 -9.86 10.10
N TRP A 49 4.38 -9.38 9.01
CA TRP A 49 3.84 -9.68 7.68
C TRP A 49 3.81 -11.19 7.42
N GLY A 50 2.73 -11.65 6.80
CA GLY A 50 2.51 -13.06 6.50
C GLY A 50 1.42 -13.69 7.34
N ARG A 51 0.61 -12.86 8.03
CA ARG A 51 -0.56 -13.37 8.76
C ARG A 51 -1.60 -13.88 7.78
N PRO A 52 -2.46 -14.81 8.21
CA PRO A 52 -3.58 -15.26 7.35
C PRO A 52 -4.38 -14.05 6.84
N GLY A 53 -4.63 -14.03 5.54
CA GLY A 53 -5.36 -12.93 4.92
C GLY A 53 -4.50 -11.77 4.44
N ASP A 54 -3.23 -11.71 4.83
CA ASP A 54 -2.33 -10.70 4.26
C ASP A 54 -2.15 -10.96 2.77
N LEU A 55 -2.24 -9.88 1.98
CA LEU A 55 -2.12 -9.97 0.53
C LEU A 55 -1.26 -8.82 0.05
N GLY A 56 -0.21 -9.14 -0.69
CA GLY A 56 0.67 -8.11 -1.19
C GLY A 56 1.49 -8.58 -2.37
N ILE A 57 1.89 -7.65 -3.19
CA ILE A 57 2.73 -7.91 -4.36
C ILE A 57 3.87 -6.90 -4.41
N VAL A 58 4.97 -7.34 -4.99
CA VAL A 58 6.14 -6.50 -5.25
C VAL A 58 6.23 -6.28 -6.74
N ALA A 59 6.40 -5.03 -7.15
CA ALA A 59 6.68 -4.69 -8.54
C ALA A 59 8.18 -4.87 -8.79
N VAL A 60 8.53 -5.66 -9.78
CA VAL A 60 9.92 -5.94 -10.14
C VAL A 60 10.16 -5.37 -11.53
N VAL A 61 11.14 -4.50 -11.66
CA VAL A 61 11.50 -3.86 -12.94
C VAL A 61 12.93 -4.22 -13.27
N ASN A 62 13.12 -4.97 -14.36
CA ASN A 62 14.43 -5.41 -14.80
C ASN A 62 15.20 -6.11 -13.67
N GLY A 63 14.50 -6.96 -12.91
CA GLY A 63 15.10 -7.72 -11.82
C GLY A 63 15.30 -6.97 -10.52
N VAL A 64 14.82 -5.72 -10.42
CA VAL A 64 14.97 -4.89 -9.22
C VAL A 64 13.62 -4.63 -8.59
N ASP A 65 13.52 -4.80 -7.28
CA ASP A 65 12.29 -4.51 -6.54
C ASP A 65 12.05 -2.99 -6.54
N ALA A 66 11.01 -2.57 -7.22
CA ALA A 66 10.71 -1.15 -7.43
C ALA A 66 9.73 -0.59 -6.40
N GLY A 67 9.00 -1.45 -5.72
CA GLY A 67 8.00 -1.03 -4.74
C GLY A 67 6.99 -2.13 -4.51
N ALA A 68 5.94 -1.81 -3.78
CA ALA A 68 4.94 -2.81 -3.40
C ALA A 68 3.56 -2.20 -3.21
N CYS A 69 2.57 -3.05 -3.31
CA CYS A 69 1.20 -2.74 -2.91
C CYS A 69 0.73 -3.89 -2.04
N TRP A 70 0.29 -3.57 -0.84
CA TRP A 70 -0.08 -4.59 0.13
C TRP A 70 -1.36 -4.19 0.84
N MET A 71 -2.05 -5.18 1.38
CA MET A 71 -3.27 -4.93 2.12
C MET A 71 -3.45 -5.95 3.22
N ARG A 72 -4.16 -5.55 4.24
CA ARG A 72 -4.37 -6.36 5.44
C ARG A 72 -5.75 -6.07 5.98
N VAL A 73 -6.46 -7.12 6.37
CA VAL A 73 -7.73 -6.98 7.05
C VAL A 73 -7.44 -6.73 8.53
N LEU A 74 -8.01 -5.64 9.04
CA LEU A 74 -7.88 -5.25 10.44
C LEU A 74 -9.26 -5.18 11.07
N PRO A 75 -9.35 -5.33 12.41
CA PRO A 75 -10.64 -5.18 13.08
C PRO A 75 -11.28 -3.83 12.81
N GLU A 76 -12.59 -3.76 12.80
CA GLU A 76 -13.32 -2.52 12.59
C GLU A 76 -12.87 -1.46 13.60
N GLY A 77 -12.61 -0.25 13.11
CA GLY A 77 -12.12 0.85 13.92
C GLY A 77 -10.62 0.90 14.08
N VAL A 78 -9.90 -0.14 13.63
CA VAL A 78 -8.45 -0.17 13.68
C VAL A 78 -7.91 0.28 12.32
N GLY A 79 -6.99 1.25 12.33
CA GLY A 79 -6.44 1.82 11.11
C GLY A 79 -7.26 3.00 10.61
N LEU A 80 -6.58 3.91 9.89
CA LEU A 80 -7.21 5.15 9.41
C LEU A 80 -8.17 4.91 8.26
N ALA A 81 -8.02 3.81 7.54
CA ALA A 81 -8.87 3.48 6.40
C ALA A 81 -9.98 2.49 6.75
N SER A 82 -10.23 2.27 8.04
CA SER A 82 -11.24 1.29 8.49
C SER A 82 -12.63 1.63 7.97
N ILE A 83 -13.26 0.65 7.32
CA ILE A 83 -14.67 0.73 6.92
C ILE A 83 -15.46 -0.32 7.71
N ASP A 84 -14.97 -1.55 7.72
CA ASP A 84 -15.54 -2.67 8.46
C ASP A 84 -14.44 -3.70 8.72
N ASP A 85 -14.79 -4.83 9.35
CA ASP A 85 -13.83 -5.85 9.74
C ASP A 85 -13.51 -6.86 8.65
N THR A 86 -14.02 -6.66 7.43
CA THR A 86 -13.79 -7.56 6.29
C THR A 86 -13.12 -6.88 5.09
N THR A 87 -13.03 -5.53 5.11
CA THR A 87 -12.44 -4.77 4.00
C THR A 87 -10.95 -4.57 4.27
N PRO A 88 -10.07 -5.10 3.40
CA PRO A 88 -8.63 -4.89 3.58
C PRO A 88 -8.27 -3.42 3.39
N GLN A 89 -7.31 -2.98 4.18
CA GLN A 89 -6.76 -1.63 4.10
C GLN A 89 -5.43 -1.71 3.36
N LEU A 90 -5.27 -0.85 2.36
CA LEU A 90 -4.21 -0.94 1.37
C LEU A 90 -3.13 0.13 1.58
N GLY A 91 -1.88 -0.25 1.39
CA GLY A 91 -0.75 0.67 1.24
C GLY A 91 -0.06 0.42 -0.09
N ILE A 92 0.49 1.47 -0.67
CA ILE A 92 1.22 1.38 -1.93
C ILE A 92 2.42 2.33 -1.88
N ALA A 93 3.56 1.88 -2.36
CA ALA A 93 4.76 2.70 -2.40
C ALA A 93 5.66 2.28 -3.54
N LEU A 94 6.33 3.25 -4.15
CA LEU A 94 7.38 3.04 -5.13
C LEU A 94 8.65 3.71 -4.62
N GLU A 95 9.79 3.05 -4.80
CA GLU A 95 11.08 3.66 -4.49
C GLU A 95 11.24 4.96 -5.29
N PRO A 96 11.92 5.97 -4.73
CA PRO A 96 11.98 7.28 -5.38
C PRO A 96 12.41 7.27 -6.84
N CYS A 97 13.37 6.43 -7.21
CA CYS A 97 13.86 6.39 -8.60
C CYS A 97 12.85 5.74 -9.56
N TYR A 98 11.79 5.13 -9.05
CA TYR A 98 10.73 4.53 -9.86
C TYR A 98 9.44 5.32 -9.85
N GLN A 99 9.39 6.41 -9.11
CA GLN A 99 8.21 7.28 -9.08
C GLN A 99 8.09 8.08 -10.36
N HIS A 100 6.85 8.46 -10.70
CA HIS A 100 6.54 9.31 -11.86
C HIS A 100 6.89 8.65 -13.21
N ARG A 101 6.87 7.32 -13.27
CA ARG A 101 7.13 6.55 -14.49
C ARG A 101 5.92 5.73 -14.95
N GLY A 102 4.75 6.00 -14.39
CA GLY A 102 3.54 5.27 -14.76
C GLY A 102 3.44 3.87 -14.19
N LEU A 103 4.23 3.54 -13.15
CA LEU A 103 4.24 2.19 -12.57
C LEU A 103 3.17 1.99 -11.52
N GLY A 104 2.65 3.06 -10.93
CA GLY A 104 1.67 2.97 -9.84
C GLY A 104 0.37 2.32 -10.28
N GLU A 105 -0.13 2.66 -11.46
CA GLU A 105 -1.40 2.13 -11.93
C GLU A 105 -1.36 0.62 -12.19
N PRO A 106 -0.38 0.09 -12.96
CA PRO A 106 -0.33 -1.36 -13.14
C PRO A 106 -0.11 -2.10 -11.82
N LEU A 107 0.67 -1.53 -10.89
CA LEU A 107 0.87 -2.13 -9.57
C LEU A 107 -0.45 -2.18 -8.80
N MET A 108 -1.19 -1.07 -8.76
CA MET A 108 -2.48 -1.01 -8.08
C MET A 108 -3.48 -1.99 -8.70
N ARG A 109 -3.57 -2.01 -10.03
CA ARG A 109 -4.52 -2.89 -10.71
C ARG A 109 -4.20 -4.36 -10.48
N GLU A 110 -2.94 -4.73 -10.45
CA GLU A 110 -2.55 -6.11 -10.17
C GLU A 110 -2.94 -6.50 -8.74
N ALA A 111 -2.68 -5.61 -7.77
CA ALA A 111 -3.04 -5.87 -6.37
C ALA A 111 -4.55 -6.02 -6.19
N LEU A 112 -5.32 -5.12 -6.82
CA LEU A 112 -6.79 -5.18 -6.73
C LEU A 112 -7.32 -6.45 -7.40
N GLY A 113 -6.73 -6.87 -8.53
CA GLY A 113 -7.11 -8.11 -9.18
C GLY A 113 -6.93 -9.31 -8.27
N ARG A 114 -5.81 -9.36 -7.55
CA ARG A 114 -5.56 -10.44 -6.60
C ARG A 114 -6.52 -10.40 -5.41
N ALA A 115 -6.90 -9.19 -4.98
CA ALA A 115 -7.89 -9.03 -3.92
C ALA A 115 -9.25 -9.59 -4.33
N TRP A 116 -9.68 -9.28 -5.57
CA TRP A 116 -10.94 -9.82 -6.09
C TRP A 116 -10.89 -11.35 -6.21
N GLN A 117 -9.77 -11.90 -6.66
CA GLN A 117 -9.59 -13.36 -6.74
C GLN A 117 -9.63 -14.00 -5.36
N ALA A 118 -9.21 -13.29 -4.31
CA ALA A 118 -9.27 -13.78 -2.94
C ALA A 118 -10.63 -13.62 -2.29
N GLY A 119 -11.62 -13.05 -3.01
CA GLY A 119 -12.98 -12.91 -2.54
C GLY A 119 -13.32 -11.58 -1.89
N HIS A 120 -12.43 -10.60 -1.91
CA HIS A 120 -12.73 -9.29 -1.36
C HIS A 120 -13.57 -8.48 -2.34
N GLU A 121 -14.62 -7.85 -1.83
CA GLU A 121 -15.52 -7.04 -2.64
C GLU A 121 -15.14 -5.56 -2.61
N LYS A 122 -14.40 -5.13 -1.59
CA LYS A 122 -14.00 -3.75 -1.38
C LYS A 122 -12.56 -3.72 -0.84
N VAL A 123 -11.87 -2.63 -1.14
CA VAL A 123 -10.56 -2.31 -0.58
C VAL A 123 -10.58 -0.83 -0.21
N SER A 124 -10.02 -0.48 0.93
CA SER A 124 -9.96 0.91 1.36
C SER A 124 -8.51 1.38 1.49
N LEU A 125 -8.32 2.68 1.36
CA LEU A 125 -7.02 3.30 1.60
C LEU A 125 -7.23 4.70 2.17
N THR A 126 -6.19 5.22 2.83
CA THR A 126 -6.15 6.60 3.31
C THR A 126 -5.13 7.36 2.48
N VAL A 127 -5.46 8.57 2.06
CA VAL A 127 -4.58 9.40 1.25
C VAL A 127 -4.73 10.86 1.66
N HIS A 128 -3.62 11.59 1.70
CA HIS A 128 -3.64 13.02 1.97
C HIS A 128 -4.40 13.73 0.84
N PRO A 129 -5.28 14.73 1.15
CA PRO A 129 -6.07 15.39 0.10
C PRO A 129 -5.25 16.06 -1.00
N GLU A 130 -3.99 16.41 -0.71
CA GLU A 130 -3.11 17.06 -1.70
C GLU A 130 -2.20 16.08 -2.43
N ASN A 131 -2.35 14.78 -2.20
CA ASN A 131 -1.50 13.78 -2.83
C ASN A 131 -1.79 13.72 -4.33
N PRO A 132 -0.76 13.90 -5.19
CA PRO A 132 -0.97 13.87 -6.64
C PRO A 132 -1.35 12.49 -7.19
N ALA A 133 -1.34 11.44 -6.36
CA ALA A 133 -1.77 10.10 -6.77
C ALA A 133 -3.28 9.90 -6.74
N ILE A 134 -4.06 10.86 -6.22
CA ILE A 134 -5.51 10.71 -6.13
C ILE A 134 -6.15 10.39 -7.49
N PRO A 135 -5.81 11.09 -8.61
CA PRO A 135 -6.38 10.73 -9.91
C PRO A 135 -6.10 9.27 -10.30
N LEU A 136 -4.92 8.75 -9.94
CA LEU A 136 -4.60 7.34 -10.19
C LEU A 136 -5.55 6.43 -9.42
N TYR A 137 -5.80 6.73 -8.15
CA TYR A 137 -6.71 5.92 -7.34
C TYR A 137 -8.12 5.95 -7.91
N GLU A 138 -8.57 7.12 -8.36
CA GLU A 138 -9.90 7.25 -8.99
C GLU A 138 -10.00 6.44 -10.27
N ARG A 139 -8.94 6.43 -11.08
CA ARG A 139 -8.92 5.61 -12.30
C ARG A 139 -8.99 4.12 -12.00
N CYS A 140 -8.51 3.71 -10.83
CA CYS A 140 -8.57 2.32 -10.39
C CYS A 140 -9.88 1.97 -9.68
N GLY A 141 -10.82 2.89 -9.60
CA GLY A 141 -12.15 2.63 -9.07
C GLY A 141 -12.40 3.09 -7.65
N PHE A 142 -11.46 3.78 -7.03
CA PHE A 142 -11.65 4.30 -5.68
C PHE A 142 -12.55 5.53 -5.70
N GLY A 143 -13.47 5.59 -4.74
CA GLY A 143 -14.29 6.74 -4.49
C GLY A 143 -14.05 7.28 -3.09
N LYS A 144 -14.30 8.57 -2.91
CA LYS A 144 -14.11 9.22 -1.62
C LYS A 144 -15.21 8.80 -0.66
N VAL A 145 -14.82 8.50 0.58
CA VAL A 145 -15.73 8.18 1.69
C VAL A 145 -15.46 9.18 2.81
N GLU A 146 -16.52 9.68 3.41
CA GLU A 146 -16.39 10.61 4.52
C GLU A 146 -16.11 9.91 5.85
#